data_a1c6fbadd141cd313a7270c06c284b2a
#
_entry.id   a1c6fbadd141cd313a7270c06c284b2a
#
_cell.length_a   1.000
_cell.length_b   1.000
_cell.length_c   1.000
_cell.angle_alpha   90.00
_cell.angle_beta   90.00
_cell.angle_gamma   90.00
#
_symmetry.space_group_name_H-M   'P 1'
#
loop_
_entity.id
_entity.type
_entity.pdbx_description
1 polymer ?
#
loop_
_entity_poly.entity_id
_entity_poly.type
_entity_poly.pdbx_seq_one_letter_code
_entity_poly.pdbx_strand_id
1 'polypeptide(L)'
;MKKIVIALGGNALQEAGKPATAEAQLEVVEKTSEYIADIIGEGYKVIIAHGNGPQVGRIVLQNEYATPVSPAMPFDVCGAMSQGNIGYHIQQGLTKVLRSRGNKSEVATVVTQVLVDRNDPKFKNPSKPIGPFYTEEEAKKIADEKGYVMKEDAGRGWRRVVASPMPVEIEELSAVKCLVDNGFVVVTVGGGGIPVIRNDKGELEGTAAVIDKDLASEKLAEDLDADALVILTAVEKVSINYKKPDQKDLDKLTCLLYTSPS
;
A
#
# COMPACT_ATOMS: atom_id res chain seq x y z
N MET A 1 9.66 24.33 5.66
CA MET A 1 8.96 23.76 4.49
C MET A 1 7.87 22.86 5.02
N LYS A 2 6.68 22.97 4.44
CA LYS A 2 5.56 22.08 4.79
C LYS A 2 5.79 20.66 4.30
N LYS A 3 5.40 19.67 5.10
CA LYS A 3 5.48 18.24 4.79
C LYS A 3 4.13 17.72 4.32
N ILE A 4 4.11 16.97 3.21
CA ILE A 4 2.91 16.32 2.69
C ILE A 4 3.17 14.83 2.53
N VAL A 5 2.30 14.02 3.11
CA VAL A 5 2.25 12.57 2.82
C VAL A 5 1.26 12.34 1.68
N ILE A 6 1.69 11.64 0.64
CA ILE A 6 0.85 11.28 -0.52
C ILE A 6 0.67 9.77 -0.53
N ALA A 7 -0.55 9.30 -0.37
CA ALA A 7 -0.92 7.89 -0.42
C ALA A 7 -1.41 7.51 -1.83
N LEU A 8 -0.64 6.71 -2.57
CA LEU A 8 -0.97 6.26 -3.91
C LEU A 8 -1.87 5.02 -3.88
N GLY A 9 -3.06 5.15 -4.46
CA GLY A 9 -3.98 4.04 -4.68
C GLY A 9 -3.58 3.15 -5.88
N GLY A 10 -4.30 2.05 -6.08
CA GLY A 10 -4.01 1.10 -7.15
C GLY A 10 -3.97 1.71 -8.55
N ASN A 11 -4.86 2.65 -8.85
CA ASN A 11 -4.93 3.31 -10.17
C ASN A 11 -3.76 4.27 -10.45
N ALA A 12 -3.07 4.74 -9.41
CA ALA A 12 -1.86 5.54 -9.55
C ALA A 12 -0.60 4.70 -9.84
N LEU A 13 -0.74 3.37 -9.78
CA LEU A 13 0.34 2.40 -9.97
C LEU A 13 0.09 1.43 -11.12
N GLN A 14 -1.16 1.21 -11.47
CA GLN A 14 -1.57 0.31 -12.56
C GLN A 14 -2.98 0.68 -13.06
N GLU A 15 -3.12 0.88 -14.35
CA GLU A 15 -4.42 1.18 -14.98
C GLU A 15 -5.26 -0.10 -15.09
N ALA A 16 -6.55 0.01 -14.73
CA ALA A 16 -7.48 -1.12 -14.85
C ALA A 16 -7.65 -1.53 -16.32
N GLY A 17 -7.62 -2.85 -16.57
CA GLY A 17 -7.77 -3.39 -17.91
C GLY A 17 -6.50 -3.43 -18.77
N LYS A 18 -5.42 -2.79 -18.36
CA LYS A 18 -4.11 -2.92 -19.02
C LYS A 18 -3.32 -4.13 -18.50
N PRO A 19 -2.43 -4.71 -19.33
CA PRO A 19 -1.53 -5.76 -18.87
C PRO A 19 -0.67 -5.29 -17.69
N ALA A 20 -0.39 -6.18 -16.74
CA ALA A 20 0.40 -5.87 -15.58
C ALA A 20 1.91 -6.03 -15.84
N THR A 21 2.39 -5.59 -17.00
CA THR A 21 3.82 -5.60 -17.35
C THR A 21 4.57 -4.48 -16.62
N ALA A 22 5.89 -4.59 -16.52
CA ALA A 22 6.73 -3.57 -15.90
C ALA A 22 6.60 -2.23 -16.64
N GLU A 23 6.59 -2.27 -17.97
CA GLU A 23 6.47 -1.09 -18.84
C GLU A 23 5.14 -0.36 -18.61
N ALA A 24 4.02 -1.10 -18.58
CA ALA A 24 2.70 -0.52 -18.36
C ALA A 24 2.57 0.10 -16.95
N GLN A 25 3.17 -0.52 -15.95
CA GLN A 25 3.20 0.05 -14.59
C GLN A 25 4.07 1.31 -14.53
N LEU A 26 5.24 1.30 -15.15
CA LEU A 26 6.14 2.45 -15.19
C LEU A 26 5.49 3.64 -15.91
N GLU A 27 4.78 3.41 -17.04
CA GLU A 27 4.02 4.45 -17.75
C GLU A 27 3.00 5.16 -16.84
N VAL A 28 2.26 4.39 -16.03
CA VAL A 28 1.30 4.95 -15.07
C VAL A 28 2.00 5.74 -13.97
N VAL A 29 3.10 5.21 -13.46
CA VAL A 29 3.92 5.88 -12.43
C VAL A 29 4.52 7.18 -12.96
N GLU A 30 5.00 7.23 -14.21
CA GLU A 30 5.51 8.46 -14.84
C GLU A 30 4.42 9.53 -14.92
N LYS A 31 3.21 9.19 -15.34
CA LYS A 31 2.06 10.11 -15.36
C LYS A 31 1.71 10.64 -13.96
N THR A 32 1.68 9.76 -12.97
CA THR A 32 1.45 10.16 -11.56
C THR A 32 2.57 11.05 -11.04
N SER A 33 3.81 10.80 -11.46
CA SER A 33 4.99 11.56 -11.07
C SER A 33 4.96 13.02 -11.56
N GLU A 34 4.26 13.33 -12.66
CA GLU A 34 4.08 14.71 -13.12
C GLU A 34 3.36 15.56 -12.05
N TYR A 35 2.26 15.05 -11.48
CA TYR A 35 1.53 15.75 -10.42
C TYR A 35 2.32 15.86 -9.12
N ILE A 36 3.08 14.81 -8.76
CA ILE A 36 3.95 14.82 -7.58
C ILE A 36 5.06 15.86 -7.76
N ALA A 37 5.63 15.95 -8.96
CA ALA A 37 6.67 16.93 -9.28
C ALA A 37 6.15 18.38 -9.23
N ASP A 38 4.88 18.64 -9.54
CA ASP A 38 4.25 19.96 -9.35
C ASP A 38 4.26 20.34 -7.87
N ILE A 39 3.83 19.42 -6.98
CA ILE A 39 3.82 19.63 -5.52
C ILE A 39 5.23 19.90 -4.99
N ILE A 40 6.23 19.14 -5.47
CA ILE A 40 7.63 19.36 -5.11
C ILE A 40 8.12 20.74 -5.61
N GLY A 41 7.71 21.15 -6.82
CA GLY A 41 8.02 22.44 -7.42
C GLY A 41 7.48 23.63 -6.61
N GLU A 42 6.34 23.46 -5.94
CA GLU A 42 5.77 24.44 -5.01
C GLU A 42 6.52 24.52 -3.65
N GLY A 43 7.57 23.74 -3.46
CA GLY A 43 8.44 23.80 -2.30
C GLY A 43 7.99 22.92 -1.12
N TYR A 44 7.12 21.93 -1.34
CA TYR A 44 6.75 20.98 -0.30
C TYR A 44 7.77 19.85 -0.16
N LYS A 45 7.98 19.38 1.08
CA LYS A 45 8.64 18.11 1.35
C LYS A 45 7.64 17.00 1.15
N VAL A 46 7.87 16.11 0.18
CA VAL A 46 6.93 15.05 -0.19
C VAL A 46 7.41 13.70 0.33
N ILE A 47 6.50 12.98 0.98
CA ILE A 47 6.65 11.61 1.42
C ILE A 47 5.56 10.78 0.72
N ILE A 48 5.94 9.65 0.13
CA ILE A 48 5.05 8.83 -0.69
C ILE A 48 4.82 7.50 0.00
N ALA A 49 3.54 7.18 0.26
CA ALA A 49 3.10 5.84 0.60
C ALA A 49 2.32 5.24 -0.58
N HIS A 50 2.24 3.92 -0.68
CA HIS A 50 1.52 3.27 -1.77
C HIS A 50 0.83 1.98 -1.34
N GLY A 51 -0.21 1.58 -2.06
CA GLY A 51 -0.81 0.24 -1.96
C GLY A 51 0.01 -0.79 -2.75
N ASN A 52 -0.27 -2.08 -2.51
CA ASN A 52 0.40 -3.19 -3.21
C ASN A 52 -0.51 -4.38 -3.53
N GLY A 53 -1.80 -4.33 -3.25
CA GLY A 53 -2.70 -5.49 -3.30
C GLY A 53 -2.58 -6.36 -4.57
N PRO A 54 -2.63 -5.81 -5.79
CA PRO A 54 -2.43 -6.58 -7.01
C PRO A 54 -1.01 -7.13 -7.15
N GLN A 55 0.00 -6.36 -6.76
CA GLN A 55 1.41 -6.73 -6.92
C GLN A 55 1.82 -7.84 -5.95
N VAL A 56 1.52 -7.71 -4.66
CA VAL A 56 1.84 -8.74 -3.67
C VAL A 56 1.13 -10.05 -3.98
N GLY A 57 -0.13 -9.99 -4.44
CA GLY A 57 -0.86 -11.19 -4.84
C GLY A 57 -0.23 -11.93 -6.01
N ARG A 58 0.32 -11.19 -7.01
CA ARG A 58 1.07 -11.81 -8.12
C ARG A 58 2.39 -12.40 -7.65
N ILE A 59 3.12 -11.71 -6.78
CA ILE A 59 4.36 -12.24 -6.21
C ILE A 59 4.11 -13.54 -5.45
N VAL A 60 3.06 -13.60 -4.63
CA VAL A 60 2.65 -14.83 -3.94
C VAL A 60 2.35 -15.94 -4.95
N LEU A 61 1.55 -15.65 -5.98
CA LEU A 61 1.20 -16.61 -7.01
C LEU A 61 2.44 -17.14 -7.76
N GLN A 62 3.37 -16.27 -8.13
CA GLN A 62 4.65 -16.65 -8.77
C GLN A 62 5.48 -17.57 -7.86
N ASN A 63 5.57 -17.25 -6.56
CA ASN A 63 6.26 -18.10 -5.59
C ASN A 63 5.59 -19.48 -5.45
N GLU A 64 4.26 -19.53 -5.40
CA GLU A 64 3.52 -20.78 -5.33
C GLU A 64 3.73 -21.66 -6.56
N TYR A 65 3.71 -21.08 -7.77
CA TYR A 65 3.99 -21.81 -9.01
C TYR A 65 5.42 -22.33 -9.09
N ALA A 66 6.38 -21.61 -8.50
CA ALA A 66 7.78 -22.01 -8.49
C ALA A 66 8.11 -23.10 -7.45
N THR A 67 7.18 -23.43 -6.53
CA THR A 67 7.41 -24.37 -5.42
C THR A 67 8.06 -25.71 -5.82
N PRO A 68 7.78 -26.33 -6.99
CA PRO A 68 8.45 -27.56 -7.40
C PRO A 68 9.96 -27.44 -7.61
N VAL A 69 10.48 -26.21 -7.83
CA VAL A 69 11.90 -25.96 -8.11
C VAL A 69 12.58 -25.04 -7.11
N SER A 70 11.80 -24.25 -6.36
CA SER A 70 12.31 -23.30 -5.38
C SER A 70 11.30 -23.11 -4.24
N PRO A 71 11.72 -23.11 -2.96
CA PRO A 71 10.82 -22.85 -1.85
C PRO A 71 10.08 -21.51 -2.00
N ALA A 72 8.78 -21.50 -1.75
CA ALA A 72 8.01 -20.25 -1.76
C ALA A 72 8.44 -19.34 -0.59
N MET A 73 8.53 -18.05 -0.85
CA MET A 73 8.80 -17.06 0.20
C MET A 73 7.57 -16.86 1.08
N PRO A 74 7.75 -16.63 2.38
CA PRO A 74 6.69 -16.25 3.30
C PRO A 74 5.97 -14.99 2.85
N PHE A 75 4.75 -14.80 3.35
CA PHE A 75 3.87 -13.72 2.88
C PHE A 75 4.42 -12.30 3.19
N ASP A 76 5.03 -12.12 4.35
CA ASP A 76 5.72 -10.89 4.75
C ASP A 76 6.91 -10.56 3.82
N VAL A 77 7.70 -11.56 3.44
CA VAL A 77 8.79 -11.43 2.45
C VAL A 77 8.23 -11.06 1.08
N CYS A 78 7.11 -11.64 0.65
CA CYS A 78 6.41 -11.21 -0.58
C CYS A 78 5.95 -9.75 -0.48
N GLY A 79 5.55 -9.31 0.72
CA GLY A 79 5.28 -7.90 1.03
C GLY A 79 6.50 -7.01 0.79
N ALA A 80 7.65 -7.40 1.33
CA ALA A 80 8.93 -6.70 1.13
C ALA A 80 9.33 -6.64 -0.36
N MET A 81 9.20 -7.74 -1.09
CA MET A 81 9.43 -7.79 -2.53
C MET A 81 8.55 -6.80 -3.29
N SER A 82 7.28 -6.66 -2.88
CA SER A 82 6.35 -5.70 -3.48
C SER A 82 6.76 -4.25 -3.21
N GLN A 83 7.30 -3.94 -2.03
CA GLN A 83 7.83 -2.61 -1.72
C GLN A 83 9.03 -2.27 -2.61
N GLY A 84 9.96 -3.20 -2.80
CA GLY A 84 11.09 -3.04 -3.69
C GLY A 84 10.66 -2.83 -5.14
N ASN A 85 9.74 -3.63 -5.65
CA ASN A 85 9.22 -3.53 -7.02
C ASN A 85 8.54 -2.18 -7.29
N ILE A 86 7.58 -1.79 -6.45
CA ILE A 86 6.81 -0.55 -6.63
C ILE A 86 7.69 0.67 -6.34
N GLY A 87 8.47 0.62 -5.25
CA GLY A 87 9.38 1.70 -4.88
C GLY A 87 10.41 1.98 -5.97
N TYR A 88 10.96 0.94 -6.60
CA TYR A 88 11.86 1.08 -7.75
C TYR A 88 11.20 1.82 -8.92
N HIS A 89 9.98 1.47 -9.30
CA HIS A 89 9.25 2.16 -10.36
C HIS A 89 8.99 3.63 -10.01
N ILE A 90 8.58 3.92 -8.76
CA ILE A 90 8.37 5.31 -8.31
C ILE A 90 9.68 6.10 -8.34
N GLN A 91 10.78 5.53 -7.82
CA GLN A 91 12.09 6.18 -7.88
C GLN A 91 12.49 6.50 -9.32
N GLN A 92 12.36 5.52 -10.21
CA GLN A 92 12.75 5.68 -11.62
C GLN A 92 11.88 6.73 -12.31
N GLY A 93 10.55 6.61 -12.23
CA GLY A 93 9.60 7.51 -12.90
C GLY A 93 9.70 8.95 -12.36
N LEU A 94 9.67 9.11 -11.03
CA LEU A 94 9.74 10.44 -10.43
C LEU A 94 11.10 11.11 -10.64
N THR A 95 12.19 10.37 -10.54
CA THR A 95 13.53 10.92 -10.84
C THR A 95 13.61 11.41 -12.28
N LYS A 96 13.09 10.65 -13.25
CA LYS A 96 13.03 11.05 -14.66
C LYS A 96 12.29 12.38 -14.83
N VAL A 97 11.10 12.51 -14.23
CA VAL A 97 10.28 13.73 -14.32
C VAL A 97 10.97 14.91 -13.63
N LEU A 98 11.50 14.72 -12.42
CA LEU A 98 12.23 15.78 -11.71
C LEU A 98 13.42 16.30 -12.51
N ARG A 99 14.23 15.40 -13.10
CA ARG A 99 15.39 15.78 -13.91
C ARG A 99 14.99 16.53 -15.18
N SER A 100 13.92 16.14 -15.86
CA SER A 100 13.40 16.85 -17.04
C SER A 100 12.97 18.29 -16.73
N ARG A 101 12.58 18.55 -15.48
CA ARG A 101 12.19 19.88 -14.98
C ARG A 101 13.35 20.65 -14.32
N GLY A 102 14.58 20.12 -14.40
CA GLY A 102 15.78 20.73 -13.79
C GLY A 102 15.84 20.63 -12.26
N ASN A 103 14.90 19.87 -11.64
CA ASN A 103 14.90 19.63 -10.20
C ASN A 103 15.90 18.52 -9.84
N LYS A 104 16.77 18.79 -8.85
CA LYS A 104 17.85 17.88 -8.43
C LYS A 104 17.50 17.04 -7.19
N SER A 105 16.27 17.12 -6.67
CA SER A 105 15.84 16.30 -5.54
C SER A 105 16.05 14.83 -5.81
N GLU A 106 16.53 14.12 -4.83
CA GLU A 106 16.77 12.68 -4.89
C GLU A 106 15.56 11.92 -4.32
N VAL A 107 15.25 10.79 -4.93
CA VAL A 107 14.13 9.93 -4.51
C VAL A 107 14.71 8.64 -3.92
N ALA A 108 14.34 8.32 -2.70
CA ALA A 108 14.79 7.11 -2.00
C ALA A 108 13.60 6.26 -1.56
N THR A 109 13.71 4.95 -1.70
CA THR A 109 12.73 3.99 -1.15
C THR A 109 13.29 3.35 0.10
N VAL A 110 12.52 3.39 1.18
CA VAL A 110 12.82 2.72 2.44
C VAL A 110 11.91 1.51 2.57
N VAL A 111 12.49 0.33 2.61
CA VAL A 111 11.77 -0.90 3.00
C VAL A 111 11.32 -0.72 4.44
N THR A 112 10.02 -0.79 4.68
CA THR A 112 9.44 -0.33 5.94
C THR A 112 8.62 -1.43 6.59
N GLN A 113 8.96 -1.73 7.85
CA GLN A 113 8.23 -2.61 8.75
C GLN A 113 7.23 -1.80 9.58
N VAL A 114 6.06 -2.36 9.82
CA VAL A 114 5.04 -1.74 10.66
C VAL A 114 4.58 -2.74 11.71
N LEU A 115 4.79 -2.38 12.96
CA LEU A 115 4.35 -3.17 14.11
C LEU A 115 2.83 -3.21 14.17
N VAL A 116 2.29 -4.39 14.42
CA VAL A 116 0.86 -4.64 14.66
C VAL A 116 0.67 -5.45 15.95
N ASP A 117 -0.50 -5.32 16.56
CA ASP A 117 -0.84 -6.15 17.72
C ASP A 117 -1.11 -7.60 17.28
N ARG A 118 -0.36 -8.57 17.84
CA ARG A 118 -0.58 -10.01 17.60
C ARG A 118 -1.99 -10.48 17.93
N ASN A 119 -2.70 -9.75 18.80
CA ASN A 119 -4.04 -10.07 19.27
C ASN A 119 -5.13 -9.29 18.52
N ASP A 120 -4.79 -8.52 17.47
CA ASP A 120 -5.79 -7.79 16.69
C ASP A 120 -6.87 -8.76 16.19
N PRO A 121 -8.16 -8.48 16.46
CA PRO A 121 -9.27 -9.38 16.08
C PRO A 121 -9.36 -9.61 14.57
N LYS A 122 -8.78 -8.75 13.76
CA LYS A 122 -8.74 -8.90 12.29
C LYS A 122 -7.93 -10.11 11.84
N PHE A 123 -7.02 -10.65 12.67
CA PHE A 123 -6.36 -11.92 12.37
C PHE A 123 -7.36 -13.11 12.35
N LYS A 124 -8.41 -13.05 13.17
CA LYS A 124 -9.47 -14.06 13.20
C LYS A 124 -10.55 -13.84 12.12
N ASN A 125 -10.63 -12.61 11.57
CA ASN A 125 -11.63 -12.22 10.59
C ASN A 125 -10.96 -11.56 9.36
N PRO A 126 -10.25 -12.32 8.50
CA PRO A 126 -9.61 -11.78 7.32
C PRO A 126 -10.61 -11.10 6.38
N SER A 127 -10.25 -9.90 5.91
CA SER A 127 -11.12 -9.08 5.06
C SER A 127 -10.42 -8.34 3.93
N LYS A 128 -9.09 -8.24 3.94
CA LYS A 128 -8.33 -7.49 2.93
C LYS A 128 -8.13 -8.33 1.67
N PRO A 129 -8.76 -7.96 0.53
CA PRO A 129 -8.62 -8.72 -0.71
C PRO A 129 -7.23 -8.52 -1.33
N ILE A 130 -6.62 -9.62 -1.77
CA ILE A 130 -5.33 -9.64 -2.47
C ILE A 130 -5.39 -10.54 -3.71
N GLY A 131 -4.43 -10.37 -4.61
CA GLY A 131 -4.26 -11.23 -5.79
C GLY A 131 -5.33 -11.03 -6.87
N PRO A 132 -5.42 -11.98 -7.82
CA PRO A 132 -6.35 -11.94 -8.92
C PRO A 132 -7.80 -12.27 -8.48
N PHE A 133 -8.72 -12.10 -9.43
CA PHE A 133 -10.09 -12.56 -9.30
C PHE A 133 -10.22 -14.01 -9.79
N TYR A 134 -11.09 -14.76 -9.12
CA TYR A 134 -11.42 -16.15 -9.40
C TYR A 134 -12.93 -16.30 -9.59
N THR A 135 -13.34 -17.34 -10.30
CA THR A 135 -14.72 -17.82 -10.27
C THR A 135 -15.03 -18.43 -8.90
N GLU A 136 -16.30 -18.61 -8.57
CA GLU A 136 -16.71 -19.26 -7.32
C GLU A 136 -16.17 -20.71 -7.22
N GLU A 137 -16.18 -21.44 -8.34
CA GLU A 137 -15.69 -22.82 -8.39
C GLU A 137 -14.18 -22.91 -8.13
N GLU A 138 -13.39 -22.03 -8.80
CA GLU A 138 -11.94 -21.94 -8.56
C GLU A 138 -11.63 -21.52 -7.13
N ALA A 139 -12.41 -20.58 -6.56
CA ALA A 139 -12.22 -20.13 -5.19
C ALA A 139 -12.47 -21.24 -4.17
N LYS A 140 -13.51 -22.05 -4.34
CA LYS A 140 -13.77 -23.21 -3.50
C LYS A 140 -12.63 -24.21 -3.55
N LYS A 141 -12.17 -24.55 -4.76
CA LYS A 141 -11.04 -25.45 -4.94
C LYS A 141 -9.76 -24.94 -4.26
N ILE A 142 -9.42 -23.65 -4.42
CA ILE A 142 -8.27 -23.02 -3.79
C ILE A 142 -8.41 -23.03 -2.25
N ALA A 143 -9.61 -22.76 -1.72
CA ALA A 143 -9.86 -22.81 -0.29
C ALA A 143 -9.63 -24.21 0.27
N ASP A 144 -10.13 -25.26 -0.39
CA ASP A 144 -10.00 -26.65 0.03
C ASP A 144 -8.55 -27.15 -0.07
N GLU A 145 -7.84 -26.82 -1.15
CA GLU A 145 -6.46 -27.28 -1.39
C GLU A 145 -5.42 -26.55 -0.55
N LYS A 146 -5.59 -25.22 -0.32
CA LYS A 146 -4.57 -24.35 0.29
C LYS A 146 -4.97 -23.79 1.67
N GLY A 147 -6.20 -24.00 2.11
CA GLY A 147 -6.71 -23.44 3.36
C GLY A 147 -6.88 -21.91 3.32
N TYR A 148 -6.99 -21.30 2.14
CA TYR A 148 -7.14 -19.87 2.01
C TYR A 148 -8.57 -19.41 2.27
N VAL A 149 -8.70 -18.27 2.92
CA VAL A 149 -10.01 -17.62 3.06
C VAL A 149 -10.30 -16.86 1.77
N MET A 150 -11.37 -17.25 1.09
CA MET A 150 -11.84 -16.64 -0.15
C MET A 150 -13.13 -15.89 0.10
N LYS A 151 -13.28 -14.68 -0.44
CA LYS A 151 -14.51 -13.88 -0.35
C LYS A 151 -14.86 -13.26 -1.71
N GLU A 152 -16.15 -13.08 -1.93
CA GLU A 152 -16.67 -12.33 -3.06
C GLU A 152 -16.31 -10.85 -2.91
N ASP A 153 -15.86 -10.20 -3.99
CA ASP A 153 -15.38 -8.82 -4.01
C ASP A 153 -16.26 -7.95 -4.94
N ALA A 154 -17.34 -7.44 -4.40
CA ALA A 154 -18.19 -6.40 -5.00
C ALA A 154 -18.69 -6.72 -6.43
N GLY A 155 -19.15 -7.94 -6.69
CA GLY A 155 -19.71 -8.39 -7.99
C GLY A 155 -18.65 -8.64 -9.07
N ARG A 156 -17.36 -8.55 -8.74
CA ARG A 156 -16.25 -8.74 -9.69
C ARG A 156 -15.67 -10.14 -9.72
N GLY A 157 -16.07 -11.00 -8.78
CA GLY A 157 -15.58 -12.35 -8.58
C GLY A 157 -15.01 -12.56 -7.17
N TRP A 158 -14.38 -13.69 -6.96
CA TRP A 158 -13.82 -14.10 -5.67
C TRP A 158 -12.34 -13.75 -5.57
N ARG A 159 -11.90 -13.37 -4.38
CA ARG A 159 -10.49 -13.11 -4.09
C ARG A 159 -10.08 -13.74 -2.76
N ARG A 160 -8.80 -14.07 -2.66
CA ARG A 160 -8.18 -14.38 -1.37
C ARG A 160 -8.25 -13.15 -0.48
N VAL A 161 -8.63 -13.35 0.78
CA VAL A 161 -8.57 -12.31 1.81
C VAL A 161 -7.58 -12.68 2.90
N VAL A 162 -6.88 -11.67 3.41
CA VAL A 162 -5.92 -11.79 4.52
C VAL A 162 -6.31 -10.86 5.66
N ALA A 163 -5.69 -11.04 6.82
CA ALA A 163 -5.84 -10.13 7.93
C ALA A 163 -5.38 -8.71 7.55
N SER A 164 -6.04 -7.69 8.11
CA SER A 164 -5.66 -6.29 7.92
C SER A 164 -5.66 -5.57 9.28
N PRO A 165 -4.66 -5.86 10.14
CA PRO A 165 -4.57 -5.30 11.48
C PRO A 165 -4.29 -3.80 11.45
N MET A 166 -4.51 -3.12 12.58
CA MET A 166 -4.18 -1.70 12.75
C MET A 166 -2.67 -1.50 12.85
N PRO A 167 -2.11 -0.47 12.19
CA PRO A 167 -0.71 -0.07 12.38
C PRO A 167 -0.52 0.51 13.78
N VAL A 168 0.55 0.09 14.47
CA VAL A 168 0.89 0.55 15.83
C VAL A 168 2.12 1.47 15.80
N GLU A 169 3.21 1.03 15.15
CA GLU A 169 4.49 1.71 15.11
C GLU A 169 5.18 1.49 13.76
N ILE A 170 5.85 2.51 13.24
CA ILE A 170 6.66 2.42 12.01
C ILE A 170 8.12 2.26 12.46
N GLU A 171 8.71 1.10 12.25
CA GLU A 171 10.05 0.76 12.79
C GLU A 171 11.16 1.64 12.19
N GLU A 172 11.11 1.95 10.87
CA GLU A 172 12.12 2.77 10.20
C GLU A 172 11.81 4.27 10.20
N LEU A 173 10.93 4.75 11.08
CA LEU A 173 10.51 6.15 11.15
C LEU A 173 11.68 7.13 11.29
N SER A 174 12.68 6.79 12.10
CA SER A 174 13.87 7.65 12.30
C SER A 174 14.69 7.83 11.02
N ALA A 175 14.83 6.76 10.22
CA ALA A 175 15.50 6.81 8.92
C ALA A 175 14.69 7.67 7.93
N VAL A 176 13.37 7.49 7.89
CA VAL A 176 12.46 8.30 7.06
C VAL A 176 12.58 9.78 7.42
N LYS A 177 12.53 10.14 8.71
CA LYS A 177 12.72 11.52 9.19
C LYS A 177 14.05 12.10 8.74
N CYS A 178 15.13 11.35 8.92
CA CYS A 178 16.46 11.78 8.52
C CYS A 178 16.53 12.11 7.02
N LEU A 179 16.02 11.24 6.16
CA LEU A 179 16.01 11.46 4.72
C LEU A 179 15.15 12.68 4.33
N VAL A 180 13.94 12.80 4.87
CA VAL A 180 13.04 13.94 4.61
C VAL A 180 13.67 15.25 5.05
N ASP A 181 14.34 15.27 6.21
CA ASP A 181 15.00 16.49 6.72
C ASP A 181 16.19 16.91 5.89
N ASN A 182 16.86 15.94 5.26
CA ASN A 182 17.95 16.19 4.30
C ASN A 182 17.50 16.43 2.85
N GLY A 183 16.19 16.60 2.61
CA GLY A 183 15.65 17.04 1.32
C GLY A 183 15.37 15.93 0.31
N PHE A 184 15.40 14.67 0.73
CA PHE A 184 14.98 13.57 -0.12
C PHE A 184 13.44 13.51 -0.25
N VAL A 185 12.98 13.10 -1.41
CA VAL A 185 11.62 12.57 -1.57
C VAL A 185 11.65 11.10 -1.15
N VAL A 186 10.86 10.73 -0.15
CA VAL A 186 10.95 9.40 0.46
C VAL A 186 9.72 8.57 0.11
N VAL A 187 9.94 7.39 -0.49
CA VAL A 187 8.91 6.36 -0.66
C VAL A 187 9.01 5.39 0.53
N THR A 188 7.95 5.23 1.29
CA THR A 188 7.94 4.44 2.52
C THR A 188 6.57 3.84 2.79
N VAL A 189 6.46 2.97 3.78
CA VAL A 189 5.19 2.33 4.20
C VAL A 189 4.45 1.69 3.01
N GLY A 190 5.20 1.15 2.04
CA GLY A 190 4.65 0.52 0.86
C GLY A 190 3.77 -0.68 1.20
N GLY A 191 2.56 -0.74 0.59
CA GLY A 191 1.56 -1.77 0.89
C GLY A 191 0.94 -1.66 2.29
N GLY A 192 1.15 -0.54 2.98
CA GLY A 192 0.81 -0.35 4.39
C GLY A 192 1.94 -0.73 5.35
N GLY A 193 3.14 -1.03 4.82
CA GLY A 193 4.28 -1.57 5.56
C GLY A 193 4.29 -3.11 5.61
N ILE A 194 5.44 -3.69 5.90
CA ILE A 194 5.58 -5.12 6.17
C ILE A 194 5.08 -5.37 7.59
N PRO A 195 4.00 -6.14 7.79
CA PRO A 195 3.48 -6.38 9.12
C PRO A 195 4.43 -7.22 9.96
N VAL A 196 4.80 -6.70 11.12
CA VAL A 196 5.61 -7.40 12.10
C VAL A 196 4.92 -7.40 13.46
N ILE A 197 5.16 -8.44 14.27
CA ILE A 197 4.75 -8.54 15.67
C ILE A 197 5.97 -8.60 16.57
N ARG A 198 5.83 -8.25 17.84
CA ARG A 198 6.86 -8.53 18.84
C ARG A 198 6.59 -9.91 19.45
N ASN A 199 7.56 -10.81 19.36
CA ASN A 199 7.50 -12.10 20.01
C ASN A 199 7.72 -11.97 21.54
N ASP A 200 7.67 -13.09 22.25
CA ASP A 200 7.78 -13.09 23.72
C ASP A 200 9.19 -12.66 24.24
N LYS A 201 10.18 -12.60 23.35
CA LYS A 201 11.52 -12.08 23.63
C LYS A 201 11.66 -10.59 23.27
N GLY A 202 10.62 -9.96 22.71
CA GLY A 202 10.65 -8.58 22.23
C GLY A 202 11.28 -8.41 20.85
N GLU A 203 11.60 -9.49 20.13
CA GLU A 203 12.17 -9.47 18.80
C GLU A 203 11.05 -9.27 17.74
N LEU A 204 11.36 -8.59 16.64
CA LEU A 204 10.44 -8.44 15.52
C LEU A 204 10.36 -9.73 14.71
N GLU A 205 9.14 -10.11 14.37
CA GLU A 205 8.83 -11.31 13.61
C GLU A 205 7.75 -10.98 12.56
N GLY A 206 8.01 -11.36 11.29
CA GLY A 206 7.07 -11.13 10.20
C GLY A 206 5.76 -11.89 10.39
N THR A 207 4.65 -11.31 9.97
CA THR A 207 3.34 -11.94 10.06
C THR A 207 2.54 -11.84 8.78
N ALA A 208 1.68 -12.86 8.53
CA ALA A 208 0.89 -12.95 7.30
C ALA A 208 -0.34 -12.02 7.34
N ALA A 209 -0.15 -10.76 6.97
CA ALA A 209 -1.20 -9.74 6.91
C ALA A 209 -0.91 -8.69 5.81
N VAL A 210 -1.87 -7.83 5.52
CA VAL A 210 -1.69 -6.62 4.70
C VAL A 210 -2.38 -5.46 5.41
N ILE A 211 -1.59 -4.55 5.94
CA ILE A 211 -2.10 -3.35 6.61
C ILE A 211 -2.80 -2.45 5.58
N ASP A 212 -3.85 -1.79 5.99
CA ASP A 212 -4.50 -0.80 5.12
C ASP A 212 -3.57 0.39 4.88
N LYS A 213 -3.32 0.73 3.60
CA LYS A 213 -2.40 1.81 3.24
C LYS A 213 -2.84 3.18 3.76
N ASP A 214 -4.16 3.41 3.85
CA ASP A 214 -4.68 4.71 4.27
C ASP A 214 -4.45 4.89 5.77
N LEU A 215 -4.68 3.85 6.58
CA LEU A 215 -4.37 3.84 8.01
C LEU A 215 -2.86 3.96 8.27
N ALA A 216 -2.04 3.25 7.49
CA ALA A 216 -0.60 3.35 7.62
C ALA A 216 -0.05 4.71 7.18
N SER A 217 -0.68 5.33 6.16
CA SER A 217 -0.33 6.69 5.71
C SER A 217 -0.77 7.76 6.72
N GLU A 218 -1.90 7.57 7.39
CA GLU A 218 -2.34 8.40 8.49
C GLU A 218 -1.32 8.34 9.64
N LYS A 219 -0.98 7.13 10.09
CA LYS A 219 0.05 6.93 11.12
C LYS A 219 1.37 7.58 10.75
N LEU A 220 1.81 7.43 9.49
CA LEU A 220 3.03 8.06 8.98
C LEU A 220 2.93 9.59 9.04
N ALA A 221 1.78 10.16 8.64
CA ALA A 221 1.57 11.60 8.65
C ALA A 221 1.59 12.17 10.07
N GLU A 222 0.96 11.50 11.04
CA GLU A 222 1.01 11.85 12.45
C GLU A 222 2.44 11.79 13.00
N ASP A 223 3.14 10.68 12.80
CA ASP A 223 4.49 10.46 13.34
C ASP A 223 5.54 11.40 12.74
N LEU A 224 5.32 11.87 11.51
CA LEU A 224 6.16 12.87 10.84
C LEU A 224 5.75 14.32 11.15
N ASP A 225 4.66 14.54 11.87
CA ASP A 225 4.05 15.87 12.05
C ASP A 225 3.87 16.54 10.68
N ALA A 226 3.17 15.85 9.76
CA ALA A 226 2.93 16.34 8.42
C ALA A 226 1.79 17.34 8.38
N ASP A 227 1.93 18.38 7.54
CA ASP A 227 0.90 19.42 7.39
C ASP A 227 -0.35 18.93 6.65
N ALA A 228 -0.21 17.86 5.84
CA ALA A 228 -1.33 17.25 5.11
C ALA A 228 -1.08 15.80 4.74
N LEU A 229 -2.17 15.04 4.67
CA LEU A 229 -2.24 13.73 4.01
C LEU A 229 -3.14 13.85 2.77
N VAL A 230 -2.62 13.46 1.62
CA VAL A 230 -3.34 13.45 0.34
C VAL A 230 -3.49 12.01 -0.12
N ILE A 231 -4.72 11.54 -0.31
CA ILE A 231 -5.01 10.19 -0.77
C ILE A 231 -5.43 10.26 -2.24
N LEU A 232 -4.56 9.78 -3.15
CA LEU A 232 -4.88 9.70 -4.57
C LEU A 232 -5.67 8.41 -4.85
N THR A 233 -6.93 8.59 -5.22
CA THR A 233 -7.89 7.51 -5.46
C THR A 233 -8.72 7.78 -6.71
N ALA A 234 -9.49 6.77 -7.16
CA ALA A 234 -10.37 6.87 -8.34
C ALA A 234 -11.68 7.64 -8.08
N VAL A 235 -11.97 8.01 -6.83
CA VAL A 235 -13.16 8.75 -6.45
C VAL A 235 -12.80 10.15 -5.99
N GLU A 236 -13.62 11.13 -6.33
CA GLU A 236 -13.37 12.54 -5.99
C GLU A 236 -13.53 12.81 -4.49
N LYS A 237 -14.49 12.12 -3.86
CA LYS A 237 -14.83 12.33 -2.45
C LYS A 237 -15.06 11.02 -1.73
N VAL A 238 -14.89 11.05 -0.43
CA VAL A 238 -15.35 9.97 0.46
C VAL A 238 -16.87 9.99 0.51
N SER A 239 -17.49 8.82 0.40
CA SER A 239 -18.95 8.69 0.40
C SER A 239 -19.41 7.74 1.50
N ILE A 240 -20.52 8.08 2.17
CA ILE A 240 -21.29 7.10 2.95
C ILE A 240 -22.24 6.37 2.00
N ASN A 241 -22.52 5.09 2.27
CA ASN A 241 -23.37 4.23 1.46
C ASN A 241 -22.93 4.18 -0.02
N TYR A 242 -21.62 4.09 -0.26
CA TYR A 242 -21.03 4.07 -1.60
C TYR A 242 -21.70 3.04 -2.51
N LYS A 243 -22.09 3.46 -3.71
CA LYS A 243 -22.86 2.68 -4.71
C LYS A 243 -24.25 2.20 -4.26
N LYS A 244 -24.81 2.75 -3.19
CA LYS A 244 -26.22 2.53 -2.81
C LYS A 244 -27.10 3.72 -3.25
N PRO A 245 -28.44 3.55 -3.32
CA PRO A 245 -29.33 4.62 -3.71
C PRO A 245 -29.29 5.88 -2.83
N ASP A 246 -28.83 5.73 -1.59
CA ASP A 246 -28.68 6.76 -0.59
C ASP A 246 -27.22 7.19 -0.37
N GLN A 247 -26.38 7.02 -1.40
CA GLN A 247 -25.00 7.52 -1.37
C GLN A 247 -24.95 9.01 -1.10
N LYS A 248 -24.08 9.41 -0.19
CA LYS A 248 -23.82 10.82 0.12
C LYS A 248 -22.32 11.06 0.13
N ASP A 249 -21.85 11.96 -0.74
CA ASP A 249 -20.47 12.41 -0.80
C ASP A 249 -20.21 13.44 0.31
N LEU A 250 -19.06 13.36 0.95
CA LEU A 250 -18.68 14.16 2.08
C LEU A 250 -17.54 15.11 1.71
N ASP A 251 -17.74 16.42 1.91
CA ASP A 251 -16.71 17.45 1.73
C ASP A 251 -15.77 17.55 2.93
N LYS A 252 -16.26 17.19 4.13
CA LYS A 252 -15.51 17.18 5.38
C LYS A 252 -15.89 15.98 6.23
N LEU A 253 -14.88 15.34 6.79
CA LEU A 253 -15.01 14.27 7.77
C LEU A 253 -14.37 14.71 9.09
N THR A 254 -15.01 14.39 10.20
CA THR A 254 -14.38 14.47 11.52
C THR A 254 -13.77 13.12 11.87
N CYS A 255 -12.77 13.10 12.75
CA CYS A 255 -12.14 11.86 13.24
C CYS A 255 -13.15 10.83 13.76
N LEU A 256 -14.25 11.29 14.38
CA LEU A 256 -15.34 10.43 14.86
C LEU A 256 -16.05 9.63 13.74
N LEU A 257 -16.17 10.20 12.55
CA LEU A 257 -16.82 9.53 11.42
C LEU A 257 -15.85 8.56 10.71
N TYR A 258 -14.56 8.88 10.70
CA TYR A 258 -13.53 8.03 10.07
C TYR A 258 -13.25 6.76 10.87
N THR A 259 -13.37 6.80 12.18
CA THR A 259 -13.16 5.66 13.09
C THR A 259 -14.39 4.79 13.30
N SER A 260 -15.56 5.21 12.82
CA SER A 260 -16.78 4.40 12.91
C SER A 260 -16.73 3.24 11.88
N PRO A 261 -16.96 1.98 12.29
CA PRO A 261 -17.06 0.89 11.34
C PRO A 261 -18.23 1.13 10.39
N SER A 262 -17.94 1.11 9.10
CA SER A 262 -18.92 1.21 8.02
C SER A 262 -19.68 -0.09 7.83
#